data_58f2dac2cd7e01bd30caf415d4a32be8
#
_entry.id   58f2dac2cd7e01bd30caf415d4a32be8
#
_cell.length_a   1.000
_cell.length_b   1.000
_cell.length_c   1.000
_cell.angle_alpha   90.00
_cell.angle_beta   90.00
_cell.angle_gamma   90.00
#
_symmetry.space_group_name_H-M   'P 1'
#
loop_
_entity.id
_entity.type
_entity.pdbx_description
1 polymer ?
#
loop_
_entity_poly.entity_id
_entity_poly.type
_entity_poly.pdbx_seq_one_letter_code
_entity_poly.pdbx_strand_id
1 'polypeptide(L)'
;MKKIVSILASLAIVASFAACGSKTPAPAETPSETPAETPVETEKPAQGVYDDKIVVGNSAATSGNYAPVGVPFNAGIEAYFKMINEAGGVNGRKIEFVHQDDEFDPVKGKAMLNTLVEDEKIFALVGHFGTPVVGATIEDVKDYGIPAVYFATGIGQLYNDKATGRDRGIFPVQPIYKTEGQIMVARAVGDFKAKKIGVIYTNDDAGKDLFSGAQAKAKELNVELVAEQVTAGATDVSSAVTTIKNANVDFIIGAAIQATIPTIVKELAAQNVNKDVITTYVNVSPVISQAVINEINGKFDVYGLGWVDLATSADALAEFAKWAPDYATNVYAMTGWIAGHFFTEGLKRVEGTVTWEKYMDALESAPIKNPFGGVIDYKDGKRAGTQEMNLSKVGLVNNAAGWVPVDGLKSMDVLLGK
;
A
#
# COMPACT_ATOMS: atom_id res chain seq x y z
N MET A 1 -13.67 -11.32 -52.71
CA MET A 1 -13.24 -11.46 -54.11
C MET A 1 -11.73 -11.32 -54.22
N LYS A 2 -11.11 -12.36 -54.85
CA LYS A 2 -9.71 -12.45 -55.33
C LYS A 2 -8.58 -12.32 -54.30
N LYS A 3 -8.01 -13.35 -53.71
CA LYS A 3 -7.03 -14.37 -54.20
C LYS A 3 -6.03 -13.83 -55.22
N ILE A 4 -4.74 -13.90 -54.89
CA ILE A 4 -3.70 -14.45 -55.79
C ILE A 4 -2.51 -14.92 -54.94
N VAL A 5 -2.13 -16.14 -55.22
CA VAL A 5 -1.04 -17.02 -54.86
C VAL A 5 0.02 -16.90 -55.96
N SER A 6 1.31 -17.12 -55.67
CA SER A 6 2.34 -17.72 -56.56
C SER A 6 3.65 -17.83 -55.79
N ILE A 7 4.16 -18.97 -55.38
CA ILE A 7 4.78 -20.14 -56.09
C ILE A 7 6.24 -19.87 -56.53
N LEU A 8 7.11 -20.59 -55.85
CA LEU A 8 8.31 -21.37 -56.16
C LEU A 8 9.16 -21.08 -57.43
N ALA A 9 10.46 -21.12 -57.28
CA ALA A 9 11.30 -21.97 -58.13
C ALA A 9 12.67 -22.23 -57.54
N SER A 10 12.96 -23.50 -57.34
CA SER A 10 14.23 -24.15 -57.10
C SER A 10 15.03 -24.23 -58.40
N LEU A 11 16.36 -24.15 -58.34
CA LEU A 11 17.18 -24.78 -59.40
C LEU A 11 18.48 -25.33 -58.82
N ALA A 12 18.61 -26.64 -58.88
CA ALA A 12 19.83 -27.42 -58.68
C ALA A 12 20.56 -27.58 -60.02
N ILE A 13 21.86 -27.49 -60.00
CA ILE A 13 22.69 -28.01 -61.09
C ILE A 13 23.81 -28.84 -60.50
N VAL A 14 23.90 -30.05 -60.99
CA VAL A 14 24.87 -31.13 -60.68
C VAL A 14 25.86 -31.28 -61.83
N ALA A 15 27.05 -31.76 -61.45
CA ALA A 15 28.02 -32.55 -62.21
C ALA A 15 29.07 -31.81 -63.08
N SER A 16 30.29 -32.22 -63.24
CA SER A 16 30.94 -33.54 -63.15
C SER A 16 32.44 -33.43 -63.24
N PHE A 17 33.12 -34.33 -62.58
CA PHE A 17 34.39 -35.02 -62.88
C PHE A 17 35.44 -34.47 -63.84
N ALA A 18 36.69 -34.39 -63.39
CA ALA A 18 37.77 -35.19 -63.95
C ALA A 18 38.99 -35.25 -63.05
N ALA A 19 39.54 -36.42 -62.87
CA ALA A 19 40.69 -36.79 -62.07
C ALA A 19 41.97 -36.50 -62.84
N CYS A 20 43.11 -36.20 -62.11
CA CYS A 20 44.37 -36.87 -62.20
C CYS A 20 45.44 -36.33 -61.27
N GLY A 21 45.98 -37.17 -60.42
CA GLY A 21 47.46 -37.35 -60.29
C GLY A 21 48.23 -36.58 -59.23
N SER A 22 48.40 -37.23 -58.04
CA SER A 22 49.67 -37.37 -57.31
C SER A 22 50.42 -36.15 -56.72
N LYS A 23 50.53 -36.17 -55.46
CA LYS A 23 51.60 -36.10 -54.48
C LYS A 23 51.18 -35.42 -53.21
N THR A 24 51.19 -36.19 -52.15
CA THR A 24 50.95 -35.75 -50.75
C THR A 24 52.11 -34.86 -50.27
N PRO A 25 51.77 -33.72 -49.61
CA PRO A 25 52.54 -33.23 -48.48
C PRO A 25 51.70 -33.25 -47.21
N ALA A 26 52.34 -33.41 -46.08
CA ALA A 26 51.81 -33.58 -44.76
C ALA A 26 50.79 -32.44 -44.32
N PRO A 27 49.84 -32.71 -43.37
CA PRO A 27 48.90 -31.75 -42.94
C PRO A 27 49.55 -30.63 -42.14
N ALA A 28 49.44 -29.41 -42.61
CA ALA A 28 49.65 -28.22 -41.75
C ALA A 28 48.54 -28.15 -40.69
N GLU A 29 48.95 -28.07 -39.43
CA GLU A 29 48.04 -27.82 -38.31
C GLU A 29 47.29 -26.49 -38.53
N THR A 30 46.00 -26.58 -38.67
CA THR A 30 45.08 -25.42 -38.67
C THR A 30 45.08 -24.87 -37.24
N PRO A 31 45.30 -23.57 -37.03
CA PRO A 31 45.10 -22.97 -35.71
C PRO A 31 43.67 -23.16 -35.30
N SER A 32 43.46 -23.79 -34.14
CA SER A 32 42.14 -23.87 -33.48
C SER A 32 41.71 -22.45 -33.18
N GLU A 33 40.72 -21.95 -33.92
CA GLU A 33 40.01 -20.72 -33.53
C GLU A 33 39.33 -20.99 -32.21
N THR A 34 39.83 -20.43 -31.12
CA THR A 34 39.12 -20.29 -29.87
C THR A 34 37.83 -19.56 -30.15
N PRO A 35 36.64 -20.09 -29.74
CA PRO A 35 35.42 -19.37 -29.90
C PRO A 35 35.57 -18.01 -29.19
N ALA A 36 35.34 -16.92 -29.92
CA ALA A 36 35.27 -15.59 -29.33
C ALA A 36 34.17 -15.60 -28.25
N GLU A 37 34.54 -15.41 -27.01
CA GLU A 37 33.58 -15.17 -25.93
C GLU A 37 32.73 -13.99 -26.34
N THR A 38 31.44 -14.24 -26.51
CA THR A 38 30.45 -13.18 -26.68
C THR A 38 30.59 -12.25 -25.47
N PRO A 39 30.77 -10.94 -25.64
CA PRO A 39 30.85 -10.04 -24.50
C PRO A 39 29.58 -10.22 -23.65
N VAL A 40 29.76 -10.66 -22.43
CA VAL A 40 28.68 -10.65 -21.43
C VAL A 40 28.34 -9.17 -21.23
N GLU A 41 27.21 -8.75 -21.76
CA GLU A 41 26.69 -7.41 -21.55
C GLU A 41 26.51 -7.23 -20.05
N THR A 42 27.36 -6.46 -19.42
CA THR A 42 27.28 -6.19 -17.98
C THR A 42 26.02 -5.40 -17.73
N GLU A 43 25.08 -6.05 -17.06
CA GLU A 43 23.80 -5.44 -16.66
C GLU A 43 24.07 -4.15 -15.87
N LYS A 44 23.45 -3.04 -16.29
CA LYS A 44 23.63 -1.75 -15.62
C LYS A 44 22.68 -1.63 -14.42
N PRO A 45 23.17 -1.05 -13.30
CA PRO A 45 22.29 -0.77 -12.17
C PRO A 45 21.17 0.21 -12.57
N ALA A 46 20.01 0.11 -11.90
CA ALA A 46 18.92 1.05 -12.07
C ALA A 46 19.30 2.45 -11.58
N GLN A 47 18.51 3.44 -11.99
CA GLN A 47 18.57 4.79 -11.44
C GLN A 47 18.53 4.75 -9.90
N GLY A 48 19.24 5.65 -9.24
CA GLY A 48 19.31 5.74 -7.78
C GLY A 48 20.15 4.67 -7.08
N VAL A 49 20.76 3.75 -7.84
CA VAL A 49 21.68 2.73 -7.29
C VAL A 49 23.12 3.15 -7.55
N TYR A 50 23.89 3.33 -6.47
CA TYR A 50 25.30 3.69 -6.47
C TYR A 50 26.13 2.59 -5.80
N ASP A 51 27.44 2.70 -5.83
CA ASP A 51 28.34 1.69 -5.25
C ASP A 51 28.16 1.56 -3.73
N ASP A 52 27.92 2.68 -3.04
CA ASP A 52 27.85 2.77 -1.57
C ASP A 52 26.45 3.09 -1.03
N LYS A 53 25.51 3.43 -1.89
CA LYS A 53 24.15 3.81 -1.47
C LYS A 53 23.06 3.48 -2.50
N ILE A 54 21.82 3.47 -2.02
CA ILE A 54 20.58 3.46 -2.82
C ILE A 54 19.71 4.62 -2.36
N VAL A 55 19.29 5.48 -3.30
CA VAL A 55 18.44 6.64 -3.02
C VAL A 55 16.99 6.27 -3.22
N VAL A 56 16.17 6.47 -2.21
CA VAL A 56 14.73 6.25 -2.23
C VAL A 56 14.01 7.49 -1.69
N GLY A 57 12.74 7.64 -2.00
CA GLY A 57 12.06 8.84 -1.52
C GLY A 57 10.56 8.70 -1.44
N ASN A 58 9.93 9.74 -0.90
CA ASN A 58 8.48 9.91 -0.96
C ASN A 58 8.06 11.38 -1.06
N SER A 59 6.80 11.58 -1.43
CA SER A 59 6.07 12.80 -1.20
C SER A 59 5.07 12.53 -0.08
N ALA A 60 5.01 13.40 0.93
CA ALA A 60 4.11 13.27 2.07
C ALA A 60 3.81 14.65 2.69
N ALA A 61 2.65 14.79 3.33
CA ALA A 61 2.25 16.02 3.98
C ALA A 61 2.98 16.21 5.32
N THR A 62 4.07 16.95 5.34
CA THR A 62 4.82 17.31 6.55
C THR A 62 4.54 18.73 7.03
N SER A 63 3.70 19.46 6.30
CA SER A 63 3.09 20.71 6.74
C SER A 63 1.55 20.68 6.58
N GLY A 64 0.86 21.74 7.01
CA GLY A 64 -0.59 21.85 6.91
C GLY A 64 -1.35 20.89 7.86
N ASN A 65 -2.61 20.62 7.51
CA ASN A 65 -3.56 19.89 8.37
C ASN A 65 -3.21 18.40 8.58
N TYR A 66 -2.43 17.81 7.69
CA TYR A 66 -2.02 16.40 7.75
C TYR A 66 -0.59 16.20 8.30
N ALA A 67 0.11 17.29 8.65
CA ALA A 67 1.43 17.19 9.29
C ALA A 67 1.44 16.29 10.56
N PRO A 68 0.39 16.28 11.41
CA PRO A 68 0.35 15.36 12.55
C PRO A 68 0.37 13.87 12.18
N VAL A 69 0.12 13.54 10.91
CA VAL A 69 0.20 12.19 10.36
C VAL A 69 1.50 11.99 9.57
N GLY A 70 1.81 12.91 8.65
CA GLY A 70 2.95 12.78 7.73
C GLY A 70 4.31 12.91 8.40
N VAL A 71 4.46 13.82 9.37
CA VAL A 71 5.73 14.00 10.11
C VAL A 71 6.12 12.72 10.85
N PRO A 72 5.29 12.14 11.73
CA PRO A 72 5.66 10.90 12.41
C PRO A 72 5.80 9.73 11.43
N PHE A 73 5.02 9.68 10.35
CA PHE A 73 5.15 8.65 9.32
C PHE A 73 6.57 8.65 8.71
N ASN A 74 7.07 9.80 8.26
CA ASN A 74 8.42 9.92 7.73
C ASN A 74 9.49 9.61 8.79
N ALA A 75 9.31 10.07 10.03
CA ALA A 75 10.21 9.73 11.11
C ALA A 75 10.34 8.22 11.34
N GLY A 76 9.25 7.47 11.15
CA GLY A 76 9.28 6.01 11.20
C GLY A 76 10.10 5.37 10.07
N ILE A 77 9.98 5.87 8.84
CA ILE A 77 10.80 5.44 7.69
C ILE A 77 12.29 5.70 7.98
N GLU A 78 12.60 6.93 8.39
CA GLU A 78 13.97 7.36 8.70
C GLU A 78 14.58 6.51 9.83
N ALA A 79 13.82 6.24 10.89
CA ALA A 79 14.26 5.41 12.01
C ALA A 79 14.60 3.97 11.54
N TYR A 80 13.77 3.39 10.66
CA TYR A 80 14.04 2.07 10.10
C TYR A 80 15.31 2.06 9.25
N PHE A 81 15.45 3.02 8.33
CA PHE A 81 16.63 3.11 7.49
C PHE A 81 17.90 3.43 8.29
N LYS A 82 17.79 4.24 9.35
CA LYS A 82 18.91 4.47 10.28
C LYS A 82 19.37 3.16 10.90
N MET A 83 18.45 2.32 11.39
CA MET A 83 18.76 1.01 11.95
C MET A 83 19.51 0.13 10.92
N ILE A 84 19.01 0.05 9.70
CA ILE A 84 19.63 -0.72 8.62
C ILE A 84 21.02 -0.18 8.29
N ASN A 85 21.16 1.13 8.20
CA ASN A 85 22.43 1.80 7.83
C ASN A 85 23.50 1.64 8.91
N GLU A 86 23.13 1.65 10.20
CA GLU A 86 24.06 1.40 11.30
C GLU A 86 24.51 -0.07 11.34
N ALA A 87 23.67 -1.00 10.86
CA ALA A 87 24.03 -2.40 10.68
C ALA A 87 24.88 -2.68 9.42
N GLY A 88 25.28 -1.65 8.66
CA GLY A 88 26.11 -1.76 7.44
C GLY A 88 25.34 -1.64 6.14
N GLY A 89 24.06 -1.32 6.16
CA GLY A 89 23.22 -1.20 4.98
C GLY A 89 22.73 -2.54 4.43
N VAL A 90 22.31 -2.56 3.18
CA VAL A 90 21.88 -3.78 2.47
C VAL A 90 22.93 -4.11 1.41
N ASN A 91 23.55 -5.28 1.50
CA ASN A 91 24.62 -5.71 0.59
C ASN A 91 25.75 -4.65 0.45
N GLY A 92 26.11 -3.99 1.58
CA GLY A 92 27.16 -2.98 1.65
C GLY A 92 26.71 -1.57 1.21
N ARG A 93 25.48 -1.37 0.80
CA ARG A 93 24.91 -0.06 0.40
C ARG A 93 24.03 0.51 1.49
N LYS A 94 24.22 1.78 1.83
CA LYS A 94 23.32 2.53 2.72
C LYS A 94 22.06 2.94 1.96
N ILE A 95 20.95 3.09 2.68
CA ILE A 95 19.72 3.63 2.12
C ILE A 95 19.67 5.12 2.46
N GLU A 96 19.60 5.97 1.44
CA GLU A 96 19.39 7.40 1.56
C GLU A 96 17.94 7.72 1.26
N PHE A 97 17.26 8.41 2.17
CA PHE A 97 15.84 8.74 2.04
C PHE A 97 15.68 10.24 1.77
N VAL A 98 14.98 10.57 0.69
CA VAL A 98 14.66 11.92 0.25
C VAL A 98 13.18 12.17 0.41
N HIS A 99 12.80 13.26 1.02
CA HIS A 99 11.41 13.62 1.26
C HIS A 99 11.05 14.95 0.59
N GLN A 100 9.83 15.02 0.03
CA GLN A 100 9.20 16.23 -0.50
C GLN A 100 7.87 16.49 0.21
N ASP A 101 7.62 17.73 0.63
CA ASP A 101 6.37 18.13 1.27
C ASP A 101 5.33 18.53 0.21
N ASP A 102 4.23 17.79 0.12
CA ASP A 102 3.12 18.06 -0.80
C ASP A 102 1.92 18.75 -0.14
N GLU A 103 1.97 18.98 1.18
CA GLU A 103 0.87 19.60 1.95
C GLU A 103 -0.49 18.87 1.79
N PHE A 104 -0.50 17.60 1.38
CA PHE A 104 -1.69 16.84 1.01
C PHE A 104 -2.41 17.36 -0.25
N ASP A 105 -1.72 18.15 -1.07
CA ASP A 105 -2.26 18.74 -2.29
C ASP A 105 -1.88 17.88 -3.51
N PRO A 106 -2.86 17.39 -4.29
CA PRO A 106 -2.58 16.53 -5.44
C PRO A 106 -1.77 17.21 -6.56
N VAL A 107 -1.87 18.53 -6.72
CA VAL A 107 -1.11 19.27 -7.72
C VAL A 107 0.36 19.39 -7.28
N LYS A 108 0.59 19.72 -6.01
CA LYS A 108 1.94 19.71 -5.43
C LYS A 108 2.53 18.31 -5.48
N GLY A 109 1.75 17.26 -5.12
CA GLY A 109 2.19 15.88 -5.18
C GLY A 109 2.71 15.46 -6.55
N LYS A 110 2.07 15.89 -7.64
CA LYS A 110 2.59 15.67 -9.01
C LYS A 110 3.93 16.35 -9.25
N ALA A 111 4.08 17.59 -8.83
CA ALA A 111 5.34 18.32 -8.96
C ALA A 111 6.46 17.66 -8.13
N MET A 112 6.15 17.24 -6.90
CA MET A 112 7.10 16.57 -6.02
C MET A 112 7.51 15.18 -6.54
N LEU A 113 6.57 14.42 -7.13
CA LEU A 113 6.90 13.15 -7.78
C LEU A 113 7.90 13.37 -8.93
N ASN A 114 7.68 14.38 -9.76
CA ASN A 114 8.59 14.70 -10.85
C ASN A 114 9.98 15.04 -10.31
N THR A 115 10.08 15.92 -9.28
CA THR A 115 11.35 16.24 -8.63
C THR A 115 12.05 14.98 -8.09
N LEU A 116 11.34 14.10 -7.40
CA LEU A 116 11.91 12.85 -6.87
C LEU A 116 12.49 11.96 -7.97
N VAL A 117 11.78 11.81 -9.09
CA VAL A 117 12.19 10.89 -10.16
C VAL A 117 13.24 11.54 -11.08
N GLU A 118 13.04 12.80 -11.49
CA GLU A 118 13.86 13.42 -12.52
C GLU A 118 15.06 14.19 -11.97
N ASP A 119 14.96 14.79 -10.79
CA ASP A 119 16.05 15.58 -10.20
C ASP A 119 16.83 14.75 -9.17
N GLU A 120 16.15 14.17 -8.17
CA GLU A 120 16.76 13.37 -7.11
C GLU A 120 17.15 11.97 -7.57
N LYS A 121 16.64 11.52 -8.73
CA LYS A 121 16.95 10.23 -9.34
C LYS A 121 16.73 9.05 -8.40
N ILE A 122 15.61 9.01 -7.68
CA ILE A 122 15.31 7.93 -6.75
C ILE A 122 15.21 6.56 -7.44
N PHE A 123 15.64 5.51 -6.76
CA PHE A 123 15.46 4.11 -7.19
C PHE A 123 14.02 3.66 -7.05
N ALA A 124 13.37 4.03 -5.95
CA ALA A 124 12.01 3.63 -5.63
C ALA A 124 11.29 4.69 -4.79
N LEU A 125 9.96 4.74 -4.92
CA LEU A 125 9.11 5.38 -3.92
C LEU A 125 8.93 4.45 -2.71
N VAL A 126 9.07 4.99 -1.50
CA VAL A 126 8.84 4.27 -0.25
C VAL A 126 7.91 5.07 0.65
N GLY A 127 6.68 4.60 0.80
CA GLY A 127 5.73 5.30 1.64
C GLY A 127 5.11 6.53 0.98
N HIS A 128 4.77 6.48 -0.31
CA HIS A 128 4.08 7.58 -0.98
C HIS A 128 2.72 7.85 -0.31
N PHE A 129 2.47 9.12 0.05
CA PHE A 129 1.52 9.42 1.11
C PHE A 129 0.27 10.14 0.61
N GLY A 130 -0.88 9.71 1.16
CA GLY A 130 -2.14 10.45 1.10
C GLY A 130 -3.02 10.12 -0.11
N THR A 131 -4.31 9.87 0.16
CA THR A 131 -5.27 9.44 -0.86
C THR A 131 -5.36 10.39 -2.07
N PRO A 132 -5.50 11.73 -1.92
CA PRO A 132 -5.60 12.63 -3.06
C PRO A 132 -4.29 12.71 -3.87
N VAL A 133 -3.15 12.64 -3.20
CA VAL A 133 -1.83 12.68 -3.84
C VAL A 133 -1.59 11.39 -4.62
N VAL A 134 -1.78 10.24 -3.99
CA VAL A 134 -1.63 8.93 -4.66
C VAL A 134 -2.61 8.80 -5.82
N GLY A 135 -3.89 9.18 -5.63
CA GLY A 135 -4.90 9.16 -6.69
C GLY A 135 -4.52 10.00 -7.91
N ALA A 136 -3.86 11.13 -7.69
CA ALA A 136 -3.41 12.01 -8.77
C ALA A 136 -2.12 11.54 -9.45
N THR A 137 -1.24 10.83 -8.74
CA THR A 137 0.11 10.49 -9.20
C THR A 137 0.28 9.04 -9.65
N ILE A 138 -0.65 8.15 -9.32
CA ILE A 138 -0.48 6.70 -9.54
C ILE A 138 -0.21 6.33 -11.00
N GLU A 139 -0.85 7.02 -11.95
CA GLU A 139 -0.62 6.77 -13.37
C GLU A 139 0.77 7.25 -13.80
N ASP A 140 1.23 8.39 -13.27
CA ASP A 140 2.57 8.89 -13.54
C ASP A 140 3.64 7.93 -12.95
N VAL A 141 3.42 7.38 -11.74
CA VAL A 141 4.30 6.36 -11.13
C VAL A 141 4.40 5.11 -12.01
N LYS A 142 3.27 4.64 -12.55
CA LYS A 142 3.23 3.52 -13.48
C LYS A 142 3.97 3.81 -14.80
N ASP A 143 3.87 5.04 -15.30
CA ASP A 143 4.54 5.45 -16.54
C ASP A 143 6.07 5.59 -16.35
N TYR A 144 6.53 6.04 -15.19
CA TYR A 144 7.95 6.02 -14.85
C TYR A 144 8.50 4.59 -14.71
N GLY A 145 7.67 3.62 -14.34
CA GLY A 145 8.05 2.23 -14.16
C GLY A 145 8.93 1.96 -12.94
N ILE A 146 9.09 2.94 -12.05
CA ILE A 146 9.85 2.77 -10.81
C ILE A 146 9.05 1.92 -9.80
N PRO A 147 9.72 1.10 -8.97
CA PRO A 147 9.05 0.42 -7.87
C PRO A 147 8.50 1.43 -6.86
N ALA A 148 7.28 1.20 -6.42
CA ALA A 148 6.63 1.98 -5.37
C ALA A 148 6.11 1.02 -4.29
N VAL A 149 6.75 1.05 -3.14
CA VAL A 149 6.49 0.13 -2.03
C VAL A 149 5.87 0.89 -0.88
N TYR A 150 4.74 0.39 -0.43
CA TYR A 150 3.93 1.01 0.59
C TYR A 150 3.34 2.37 0.15
N PHE A 151 2.05 2.42 0.13
CA PHE A 151 1.29 3.65 -0.04
C PHE A 151 0.55 3.93 1.26
N ALA A 152 0.67 5.16 1.79
CA ALA A 152 -0.06 5.55 3.00
C ALA A 152 -1.51 5.90 2.65
N THR A 153 -2.20 4.96 2.03
CA THR A 153 -3.60 4.99 1.64
C THR A 153 -4.05 3.59 1.23
N GLY A 154 -5.36 3.35 1.31
CA GLY A 154 -6.01 2.13 0.79
C GLY A 154 -6.81 2.38 -0.49
N ILE A 155 -6.53 3.44 -1.26
CA ILE A 155 -7.28 3.78 -2.47
C ILE A 155 -7.40 2.60 -3.43
N GLY A 156 -8.58 2.39 -3.99
CA GLY A 156 -8.89 1.21 -4.81
C GLY A 156 -8.08 1.07 -6.09
N GLN A 157 -7.50 2.17 -6.60
CA GLN A 157 -6.59 2.15 -7.76
C GLN A 157 -5.30 1.35 -7.55
N LEU A 158 -4.95 1.05 -6.28
CA LEU A 158 -3.80 0.22 -5.93
C LEU A 158 -4.08 -1.28 -6.08
N TYR A 159 -5.36 -1.68 -6.11
CA TYR A 159 -5.76 -3.08 -6.20
C TYR A 159 -5.55 -3.63 -7.60
N ASN A 160 -4.89 -4.79 -7.69
CA ASN A 160 -4.76 -5.56 -8.92
C ASN A 160 -4.57 -7.04 -8.58
N ASP A 161 -5.37 -7.93 -9.17
CA ASP A 161 -5.26 -9.38 -8.95
C ASP A 161 -4.07 -9.99 -9.70
N LYS A 162 -3.61 -9.34 -10.78
CA LYS A 162 -2.56 -9.84 -11.66
C LYS A 162 -1.82 -8.68 -12.33
N ALA A 163 -1.06 -7.94 -11.56
CA ALA A 163 -0.26 -6.82 -12.06
C ALA A 163 0.83 -7.30 -13.04
N THR A 164 0.87 -6.69 -14.20
CA THR A 164 1.87 -6.94 -15.25
C THR A 164 2.22 -5.62 -15.96
N GLY A 165 3.31 -5.59 -16.71
CA GLY A 165 3.72 -4.39 -17.43
C GLY A 165 3.87 -3.18 -16.51
N ARG A 166 3.26 -2.06 -16.86
CA ARG A 166 3.35 -0.81 -16.10
C ARG A 166 2.74 -0.88 -14.67
N ASP A 167 1.81 -1.80 -14.43
CA ASP A 167 1.19 -1.95 -13.11
C ASP A 167 2.07 -2.72 -12.13
N ARG A 168 3.09 -3.44 -12.61
CA ARG A 168 3.91 -4.35 -11.81
C ARG A 168 4.66 -3.66 -10.68
N GLY A 169 5.08 -2.41 -10.88
CA GLY A 169 5.84 -1.62 -9.90
C GLY A 169 5.06 -1.19 -8.65
N ILE A 170 3.76 -1.43 -8.58
CA ILE A 170 2.88 -0.95 -7.50
C ILE A 170 2.72 -2.02 -6.41
N PHE A 171 3.27 -1.78 -5.21
CA PHE A 171 3.27 -2.74 -4.10
C PHE A 171 2.54 -2.18 -2.86
N PRO A 172 1.20 -2.24 -2.80
CA PRO A 172 0.43 -1.81 -1.63
C PRO A 172 0.68 -2.71 -0.43
N VAL A 173 0.67 -2.15 0.77
CA VAL A 173 0.81 -2.86 2.05
C VAL A 173 -0.43 -2.69 2.91
N GLN A 174 -1.00 -1.50 2.97
CA GLN A 174 -2.21 -1.24 3.74
C GLN A 174 -3.45 -1.94 3.14
N PRO A 175 -4.51 -2.16 3.94
CA PRO A 175 -5.78 -2.68 3.43
C PRO A 175 -6.38 -1.76 2.37
N ILE A 176 -7.02 -2.34 1.36
CA ILE A 176 -7.72 -1.59 0.31
C ILE A 176 -9.10 -1.15 0.82
N TYR A 177 -9.41 0.14 0.73
CA TYR A 177 -10.65 0.73 1.25
C TYR A 177 -11.92 0.06 0.75
N LYS A 178 -11.96 -0.35 -0.51
CA LYS A 178 -13.12 -1.05 -1.07
C LYS A 178 -13.36 -2.40 -0.37
N THR A 179 -12.31 -3.17 -0.09
CA THR A 179 -12.41 -4.43 0.66
C THR A 179 -12.77 -4.15 2.12
N GLU A 180 -12.19 -3.11 2.71
CA GLU A 180 -12.50 -2.69 4.08
C GLU A 180 -13.97 -2.32 4.24
N GLY A 181 -14.55 -1.56 3.30
CA GLY A 181 -15.98 -1.23 3.30
C GLY A 181 -16.87 -2.48 3.26
N GLN A 182 -16.48 -3.52 2.54
CA GLN A 182 -17.18 -4.82 2.57
C GLN A 182 -17.11 -5.46 3.96
N ILE A 183 -15.92 -5.43 4.60
CA ILE A 183 -15.72 -5.98 5.94
C ILE A 183 -16.55 -5.23 6.98
N MET A 184 -16.67 -3.90 6.89
CA MET A 184 -17.52 -3.12 7.79
C MET A 184 -18.96 -3.59 7.78
N VAL A 185 -19.54 -3.84 6.61
CA VAL A 185 -20.90 -4.39 6.48
C VAL A 185 -20.97 -5.82 6.97
N ALA A 186 -20.00 -6.66 6.63
CA ALA A 186 -19.96 -8.05 7.08
C ALA A 186 -19.96 -8.14 8.62
N ARG A 187 -19.17 -7.29 9.29
CA ARG A 187 -19.16 -7.19 10.75
C ARG A 187 -20.44 -6.60 11.32
N ALA A 188 -20.98 -5.53 10.73
CA ALA A 188 -22.25 -4.96 11.15
C ALA A 188 -23.38 -6.01 11.18
N VAL A 189 -23.43 -6.85 10.16
CA VAL A 189 -24.44 -7.93 10.07
C VAL A 189 -24.07 -9.14 10.93
N GLY A 190 -22.82 -9.60 10.83
CA GLY A 190 -22.35 -10.82 11.46
C GLY A 190 -22.15 -10.68 12.97
N ASP A 191 -21.43 -9.64 13.40
CA ASP A 191 -21.07 -9.47 14.81
C ASP A 191 -22.17 -8.68 15.55
N PHE A 192 -22.70 -7.61 14.96
CA PHE A 192 -23.66 -6.69 15.61
C PHE A 192 -25.12 -6.92 15.23
N LYS A 193 -25.42 -7.88 14.35
CA LYS A 193 -26.80 -8.28 13.97
C LYS A 193 -27.63 -7.16 13.35
N ALA A 194 -26.97 -6.19 12.71
CA ALA A 194 -27.64 -5.09 12.05
C ALA A 194 -28.49 -5.58 10.86
N LYS A 195 -29.68 -5.03 10.71
CA LYS A 195 -30.62 -5.29 9.60
C LYS A 195 -30.77 -4.10 8.68
N LYS A 196 -30.48 -2.91 9.19
CA LYS A 196 -30.48 -1.64 8.47
C LYS A 196 -29.29 -0.80 8.90
N ILE A 197 -28.46 -0.40 7.96
CA ILE A 197 -27.17 0.26 8.23
C ILE A 197 -27.20 1.67 7.67
N GLY A 198 -26.83 2.65 8.51
CA GLY A 198 -26.54 4.01 8.08
C GLY A 198 -25.09 4.13 7.60
N VAL A 199 -24.86 4.85 6.52
CA VAL A 199 -23.50 5.15 6.04
C VAL A 199 -23.35 6.65 5.87
N ILE A 200 -22.41 7.26 6.58
CA ILE A 200 -21.99 8.65 6.34
C ILE A 200 -20.61 8.58 5.71
N TYR A 201 -20.48 9.03 4.46
CA TYR A 201 -19.25 8.93 3.70
C TYR A 201 -18.80 10.26 3.11
N THR A 202 -17.48 10.45 3.01
CA THR A 202 -16.91 11.66 2.39
C THR A 202 -16.93 11.60 0.87
N ASN A 203 -17.01 12.77 0.23
CA ASN A 203 -17.07 12.90 -1.23
C ASN A 203 -15.70 12.74 -1.93
N ASP A 204 -14.64 12.47 -1.17
CA ASP A 204 -13.31 12.13 -1.68
C ASP A 204 -13.18 10.64 -2.06
N ASP A 205 -12.04 10.25 -2.63
CA ASP A 205 -11.82 8.89 -3.10
C ASP A 205 -11.83 7.86 -1.96
N ALA A 206 -11.34 8.23 -0.76
CA ALA A 206 -11.36 7.34 0.40
C ALA A 206 -12.81 7.00 0.81
N GLY A 207 -13.65 8.02 0.99
CA GLY A 207 -15.05 7.83 1.37
C GLY A 207 -15.85 7.09 0.30
N LYS A 208 -15.62 7.40 -0.98
CA LYS A 208 -16.29 6.72 -2.11
C LYS A 208 -15.89 5.25 -2.24
N ASP A 209 -14.62 4.91 -2.06
CA ASP A 209 -14.15 3.52 -2.10
C ASP A 209 -14.73 2.70 -0.95
N LEU A 210 -14.67 3.23 0.29
CA LEU A 210 -15.27 2.59 1.46
C LEU A 210 -16.78 2.37 1.24
N PHE A 211 -17.50 3.41 0.77
CA PHE A 211 -18.93 3.31 0.49
C PHE A 211 -19.24 2.31 -0.63
N SER A 212 -18.48 2.32 -1.72
CA SER A 212 -18.63 1.36 -2.83
C SER A 212 -18.49 -0.08 -2.34
N GLY A 213 -17.51 -0.36 -1.47
CA GLY A 213 -17.35 -1.65 -0.83
C GLY A 213 -18.54 -2.02 0.06
N ALA A 214 -18.97 -1.08 0.90
CA ALA A 214 -20.12 -1.27 1.77
C ALA A 214 -21.41 -1.56 0.97
N GLN A 215 -21.65 -0.81 -0.09
CA GLN A 215 -22.80 -1.01 -0.98
C GLN A 215 -22.79 -2.39 -1.65
N ALA A 216 -21.62 -2.84 -2.13
CA ALA A 216 -21.48 -4.16 -2.76
C ALA A 216 -21.83 -5.29 -1.77
N LYS A 217 -21.30 -5.24 -0.55
CA LYS A 217 -21.53 -6.29 0.46
C LYS A 217 -22.96 -6.23 1.02
N ALA A 218 -23.53 -5.05 1.22
CA ALA A 218 -24.90 -4.92 1.65
C ALA A 218 -25.89 -5.51 0.61
N LYS A 219 -25.63 -5.29 -0.68
CA LYS A 219 -26.38 -5.92 -1.77
C LYS A 219 -26.28 -7.44 -1.73
N GLU A 220 -25.07 -7.96 -1.53
CA GLU A 220 -24.81 -9.42 -1.42
C GLU A 220 -25.58 -10.04 -0.25
N LEU A 221 -25.58 -9.38 0.91
CA LEU A 221 -26.23 -9.85 2.13
C LEU A 221 -27.72 -9.47 2.20
N ASN A 222 -28.26 -8.75 1.19
CA ASN A 222 -29.63 -8.23 1.15
C ASN A 222 -29.99 -7.39 2.39
N VAL A 223 -29.08 -6.46 2.76
CA VAL A 223 -29.23 -5.52 3.89
C VAL A 223 -29.49 -4.12 3.38
N GLU A 224 -30.44 -3.42 4.00
CA GLU A 224 -30.77 -2.03 3.64
C GLU A 224 -29.65 -1.08 4.09
N LEU A 225 -29.17 -0.24 3.14
CA LEU A 225 -28.29 0.89 3.42
C LEU A 225 -29.04 2.21 3.25
N VAL A 226 -28.86 3.10 4.23
CA VAL A 226 -29.22 4.52 4.11
C VAL A 226 -27.92 5.32 4.10
N ALA A 227 -27.63 5.97 3.00
CA ALA A 227 -26.33 6.61 2.80
C ALA A 227 -26.44 8.12 2.61
N GLU A 228 -25.58 8.86 3.31
CA GLU A 228 -25.46 10.31 3.22
C GLU A 228 -24.01 10.70 2.90
N GLN A 229 -23.86 11.56 1.90
CA GLN A 229 -22.56 12.09 1.50
C GLN A 229 -22.30 13.43 2.19
N VAL A 230 -21.07 13.58 2.71
CA VAL A 230 -20.59 14.85 3.29
C VAL A 230 -19.29 15.27 2.61
N THR A 231 -18.95 16.55 2.71
CA THR A 231 -17.64 17.03 2.21
C THR A 231 -16.51 16.53 3.12
N ALA A 232 -15.39 16.12 2.53
CA ALA A 232 -14.18 15.78 3.28
C ALA A 232 -13.71 17.01 4.09
N GLY A 233 -13.47 16.81 5.39
CA GLY A 233 -13.12 17.90 6.31
C GLY A 233 -14.29 18.79 6.75
N ALA A 234 -15.54 18.40 6.44
CA ALA A 234 -16.71 19.16 6.87
C ALA A 234 -16.75 19.35 8.39
N THR A 235 -17.05 20.57 8.82
CA THR A 235 -17.23 20.95 10.23
C THR A 235 -18.70 20.87 10.67
N ASP A 236 -19.62 20.73 9.72
CA ASP A 236 -21.05 20.53 9.93
C ASP A 236 -21.55 19.36 9.10
N VAL A 237 -22.11 18.35 9.76
CA VAL A 237 -22.70 17.14 9.18
C VAL A 237 -24.12 16.89 9.73
N SER A 238 -24.74 17.93 10.31
CA SER A 238 -26.04 17.84 11.03
C SER A 238 -27.16 17.30 10.14
N SER A 239 -27.22 17.70 8.88
CA SER A 239 -28.23 17.23 7.93
C SER A 239 -28.09 15.72 7.66
N ALA A 240 -26.87 15.24 7.41
CA ALA A 240 -26.60 13.83 7.18
C ALA A 240 -26.99 12.98 8.41
N VAL A 241 -26.59 13.42 9.62
CA VAL A 241 -26.93 12.74 10.87
C VAL A 241 -28.45 12.74 11.09
N THR A 242 -29.16 13.84 10.79
CA THR A 242 -30.62 13.91 10.88
C THR A 242 -31.30 12.90 9.97
N THR A 243 -30.84 12.74 8.74
CA THR A 243 -31.34 11.71 7.81
C THR A 243 -31.15 10.29 8.37
N ILE A 244 -29.94 9.98 8.86
CA ILE A 244 -29.64 8.67 9.48
C ILE A 244 -30.52 8.43 10.72
N LYS A 245 -30.70 9.44 11.56
CA LYS A 245 -31.59 9.37 12.72
C LYS A 245 -33.04 9.03 12.33
N ASN A 246 -33.60 9.77 11.36
CA ASN A 246 -34.95 9.58 10.88
C ASN A 246 -35.16 8.21 10.20
N ALA A 247 -34.12 7.67 9.60
CA ALA A 247 -34.16 6.35 9.00
C ALA A 247 -34.22 5.22 10.03
N ASN A 248 -33.95 5.49 11.31
CA ASN A 248 -33.94 4.52 12.41
C ASN A 248 -33.07 3.29 12.11
N VAL A 249 -31.82 3.53 11.76
CA VAL A 249 -30.84 2.47 11.47
C VAL A 249 -30.44 1.72 12.74
N ASP A 250 -29.90 0.50 12.57
CA ASP A 250 -29.44 -0.34 13.69
C ASP A 250 -27.96 -0.08 14.03
N PHE A 251 -27.16 0.26 13.04
CA PHE A 251 -25.70 0.41 13.10
C PHE A 251 -25.24 1.47 12.10
N ILE A 252 -24.09 2.08 12.32
CA ILE A 252 -23.56 3.16 11.47
C ILE A 252 -22.15 2.83 10.98
N ILE A 253 -21.89 3.09 9.71
CA ILE A 253 -20.56 3.09 9.10
C ILE A 253 -20.13 4.53 8.88
N GLY A 254 -19.04 4.95 9.55
CA GLY A 254 -18.36 6.21 9.33
C GLY A 254 -17.29 6.04 8.26
N ALA A 255 -17.66 6.14 6.98
CA ALA A 255 -16.76 5.98 5.83
C ALA A 255 -16.04 7.30 5.49
N ALA A 256 -15.24 7.76 6.43
CA ALA A 256 -14.52 9.03 6.38
C ALA A 256 -13.17 8.88 7.09
N ILE A 257 -12.16 9.65 6.68
CA ILE A 257 -10.81 9.60 7.27
C ILE A 257 -10.56 10.79 8.20
N GLN A 258 -9.70 10.59 9.17
CA GLN A 258 -9.15 11.52 10.19
C GLN A 258 -10.03 12.73 10.52
N ALA A 259 -9.92 13.83 9.78
CA ALA A 259 -10.54 15.11 10.14
C ALA A 259 -12.07 15.07 10.23
N THR A 260 -12.72 14.20 9.46
CA THR A 260 -14.19 14.16 9.37
C THR A 260 -14.83 13.21 10.38
N ILE A 261 -14.18 12.10 10.76
CA ILE A 261 -14.81 11.11 11.65
C ILE A 261 -15.13 11.66 13.04
N PRO A 262 -14.31 12.48 13.70
CA PRO A 262 -14.67 13.08 14.98
C PRO A 262 -15.91 13.98 14.87
N THR A 263 -16.06 14.72 13.76
CA THR A 263 -17.24 15.57 13.52
C THR A 263 -18.52 14.73 13.42
N ILE A 264 -18.45 13.60 12.68
CA ILE A 264 -19.59 12.66 12.58
C ILE A 264 -19.96 12.12 13.97
N VAL A 265 -19.00 11.62 14.74
CA VAL A 265 -19.28 11.04 16.07
C VAL A 265 -19.84 12.08 17.03
N LYS A 266 -19.29 13.30 17.05
CA LYS A 266 -19.79 14.40 17.89
C LYS A 266 -21.24 14.76 17.54
N GLU A 267 -21.55 14.84 16.26
CA GLU A 267 -22.89 15.18 15.81
C GLU A 267 -23.91 14.07 16.11
N LEU A 268 -23.50 12.79 15.97
CA LEU A 268 -24.35 11.66 16.40
C LEU A 268 -24.67 11.76 17.90
N ALA A 269 -23.69 12.06 18.73
CA ALA A 269 -23.89 12.26 20.17
C ALA A 269 -24.78 13.47 20.47
N ALA A 270 -24.57 14.59 19.80
CA ALA A 270 -25.37 15.83 19.97
C ALA A 270 -26.84 15.63 19.61
N GLN A 271 -27.15 14.89 18.56
CA GLN A 271 -28.49 14.56 18.16
C GLN A 271 -29.11 13.35 18.90
N ASN A 272 -28.37 12.76 19.87
CA ASN A 272 -28.78 11.56 20.61
C ASN A 272 -29.06 10.35 19.69
N VAL A 273 -28.24 10.17 18.66
CA VAL A 273 -28.21 8.96 17.81
C VAL A 273 -27.29 7.94 18.49
N ASN A 274 -27.88 7.20 19.44
CA ASN A 274 -27.16 6.25 20.27
C ASN A 274 -27.07 4.88 19.53
N LYS A 275 -26.33 4.85 18.42
CA LYS A 275 -26.07 3.66 17.61
C LYS A 275 -24.57 3.47 17.47
N ASP A 276 -24.14 2.23 17.57
CA ASP A 276 -22.73 1.88 17.40
C ASP A 276 -22.23 2.25 16.02
N VAL A 277 -20.97 2.68 15.97
CA VAL A 277 -20.29 3.16 14.75
C VAL A 277 -19.08 2.28 14.48
N ILE A 278 -18.84 1.91 13.21
CA ILE A 278 -17.58 1.34 12.76
C ILE A 278 -16.91 2.29 11.77
N THR A 279 -15.58 2.42 11.87
CA THR A 279 -14.79 3.28 10.98
C THR A 279 -13.52 2.59 10.49
N THR A 280 -12.84 3.23 9.54
CA THR A 280 -11.66 2.70 8.85
C THR A 280 -10.42 2.65 9.74
N TYR A 281 -9.49 1.75 9.39
CA TYR A 281 -8.21 1.55 10.09
C TYR A 281 -7.38 2.82 10.22
N VAL A 282 -7.47 3.76 9.27
CA VAL A 282 -6.72 5.02 9.31
C VAL A 282 -7.13 5.93 10.47
N ASN A 283 -8.29 5.67 11.08
CA ASN A 283 -8.80 6.40 12.24
C ASN A 283 -8.39 5.78 13.58
N VAL A 284 -7.80 4.59 13.58
CA VAL A 284 -7.37 3.89 14.79
C VAL A 284 -6.08 4.52 15.31
N SER A 285 -6.22 5.69 15.93
CA SER A 285 -5.12 6.47 16.50
C SER A 285 -5.51 7.11 17.83
N PRO A 286 -4.55 7.45 18.71
CA PRO A 286 -4.81 8.16 19.96
C PRO A 286 -5.51 9.50 19.76
N VAL A 287 -5.20 10.22 18.67
CA VAL A 287 -5.82 11.51 18.35
C VAL A 287 -7.33 11.37 18.16
N ILE A 288 -7.76 10.36 17.43
CA ILE A 288 -9.19 10.11 17.19
C ILE A 288 -9.90 9.64 18.46
N SER A 289 -9.33 8.68 19.20
CA SER A 289 -9.96 8.22 20.45
C SER A 289 -10.10 9.34 21.47
N GLN A 290 -9.09 10.21 21.63
CA GLN A 290 -9.16 11.39 22.48
C GLN A 290 -10.24 12.39 22.05
N ALA A 291 -10.40 12.57 20.73
CA ALA A 291 -11.39 13.52 20.20
C ALA A 291 -12.84 13.08 20.40
N VAL A 292 -13.12 11.78 20.62
CA VAL A 292 -14.48 11.25 20.64
C VAL A 292 -14.91 10.61 21.97
N ILE A 293 -13.97 10.22 22.84
CA ILE A 293 -14.30 9.43 24.04
C ILE A 293 -15.28 10.13 24.99
N ASN A 294 -15.17 11.44 25.17
CA ASN A 294 -16.05 12.21 26.02
C ASN A 294 -17.46 12.39 25.42
N GLU A 295 -17.54 12.38 24.09
CA GLU A 295 -18.79 12.56 23.35
C GLU A 295 -19.65 11.28 23.39
N ILE A 296 -19.00 10.14 23.19
CA ILE A 296 -19.69 8.84 23.25
C ILE A 296 -20.16 8.52 24.66
N ASN A 297 -19.36 8.84 25.69
CA ASN A 297 -19.69 8.79 27.12
C ASN A 297 -20.55 7.56 27.52
N GLY A 298 -20.20 6.37 26.97
CA GLY A 298 -20.90 5.11 27.22
C GLY A 298 -22.29 4.99 26.62
N LYS A 299 -22.73 5.92 25.78
CA LYS A 299 -24.06 5.87 25.11
C LYS A 299 -24.06 4.95 23.88
N PHE A 300 -22.94 4.83 23.20
CA PHE A 300 -22.71 3.94 22.07
C PHE A 300 -21.20 3.67 21.95
N ASP A 301 -20.83 2.64 21.22
CA ASP A 301 -19.43 2.31 20.95
C ASP A 301 -18.99 2.83 19.57
N VAL A 302 -17.71 3.22 19.47
CA VAL A 302 -17.03 3.52 18.21
C VAL A 302 -15.97 2.48 17.97
N TYR A 303 -16.18 1.63 16.97
CA TYR A 303 -15.29 0.57 16.54
C TYR A 303 -14.38 1.06 15.41
N GLY A 304 -13.15 0.54 15.37
CA GLY A 304 -12.21 0.76 14.29
C GLY A 304 -11.62 -0.57 13.82
N LEU A 305 -11.54 -0.74 12.51
CA LEU A 305 -10.80 -1.83 11.92
C LEU A 305 -9.29 -1.58 12.07
N GLY A 306 -8.50 -2.63 12.22
CA GLY A 306 -7.06 -2.56 12.28
C GLY A 306 -6.42 -3.65 11.43
N TRP A 307 -5.13 -3.50 11.14
CA TRP A 307 -4.37 -4.43 10.30
C TRP A 307 -2.99 -4.77 10.89
N VAL A 308 -2.77 -4.36 12.14
CA VAL A 308 -1.59 -4.70 12.93
C VAL A 308 -2.04 -5.31 14.25
N ASP A 309 -1.25 -6.24 14.79
CA ASP A 309 -1.49 -6.88 16.07
C ASP A 309 -0.38 -6.51 17.06
N LEU A 310 -0.60 -5.41 17.77
CA LEU A 310 0.37 -4.92 18.75
C LEU A 310 0.48 -5.82 19.98
N ALA A 311 -0.55 -6.61 20.27
CA ALA A 311 -0.56 -7.51 21.43
C ALA A 311 0.45 -8.67 21.29
N THR A 312 0.68 -9.13 20.06
CA THR A 312 1.61 -10.23 19.76
C THR A 312 2.96 -9.76 19.22
N SER A 313 3.20 -8.43 19.14
CA SER A 313 4.38 -7.84 18.49
C SER A 313 5.33 -7.15 19.47
N ALA A 314 5.46 -7.65 20.70
CA ALA A 314 6.24 -7.01 21.75
C ALA A 314 7.71 -6.74 21.39
N ASP A 315 8.38 -7.70 20.73
CA ASP A 315 9.78 -7.55 20.30
C ASP A 315 9.92 -6.48 19.20
N ALA A 316 9.01 -6.45 18.23
CA ALA A 316 9.00 -5.44 17.18
C ALA A 316 8.70 -4.04 17.73
N LEU A 317 7.81 -3.93 18.71
CA LEU A 317 7.53 -2.67 19.41
C LEU A 317 8.74 -2.18 20.20
N ALA A 318 9.46 -3.08 20.88
CA ALA A 318 10.68 -2.73 21.62
C ALA A 318 11.78 -2.24 20.67
N GLU A 319 11.98 -2.90 19.53
CA GLU A 319 12.95 -2.47 18.53
C GLU A 319 12.56 -1.12 17.90
N PHE A 320 11.28 -0.95 17.52
CA PHE A 320 10.77 0.33 17.03
C PHE A 320 10.99 1.45 18.06
N ALA A 321 10.62 1.24 19.33
CA ALA A 321 10.77 2.25 20.40
C ALA A 321 12.24 2.64 20.64
N LYS A 322 13.17 1.71 20.47
CA LYS A 322 14.61 1.97 20.58
C LYS A 322 15.10 2.94 19.49
N TRP A 323 14.62 2.80 18.26
CA TRP A 323 15.06 3.59 17.13
C TRP A 323 14.23 4.84 16.87
N ALA A 324 12.98 4.87 17.33
CA ALA A 324 12.06 6.00 17.24
C ALA A 324 11.53 6.39 18.64
N PRO A 325 12.39 6.75 19.63
CA PRO A 325 11.97 6.96 21.01
C PRO A 325 10.93 8.07 21.19
N ASP A 326 11.01 9.14 20.40
CA ASP A 326 10.06 10.26 20.42
C ASP A 326 8.67 9.87 19.86
N TYR A 327 8.59 8.75 19.17
CA TYR A 327 7.39 8.21 18.51
C TYR A 327 7.03 6.79 18.97
N ALA A 328 7.55 6.32 20.09
CA ALA A 328 7.45 4.91 20.54
C ALA A 328 6.03 4.37 20.62
N THR A 329 5.01 5.22 20.78
CA THR A 329 3.58 4.84 20.81
C THR A 329 2.78 5.44 19.66
N ASN A 330 3.45 6.05 18.68
CA ASN A 330 2.77 6.72 17.56
C ASN A 330 2.52 5.72 16.44
N VAL A 331 1.24 5.43 16.19
CA VAL A 331 0.82 4.46 15.14
C VAL A 331 1.22 4.88 13.73
N TYR A 332 1.30 6.18 13.44
CA TYR A 332 1.72 6.66 12.12
C TYR A 332 3.22 6.45 11.90
N ALA A 333 4.04 6.65 12.95
CA ALA A 333 5.46 6.31 12.87
C ALA A 333 5.68 4.79 12.72
N MET A 334 4.88 3.96 13.41
CA MET A 334 4.91 2.51 13.18
C MET A 334 4.59 2.13 11.73
N THR A 335 3.63 2.82 11.08
CA THR A 335 3.34 2.55 9.67
C THR A 335 4.47 2.99 8.75
N GLY A 336 5.19 4.06 9.07
CA GLY A 336 6.42 4.45 8.37
C GLY A 336 7.55 3.41 8.53
N TRP A 337 7.73 2.88 9.75
CA TRP A 337 8.64 1.78 10.02
C TRP A 337 8.33 0.54 9.16
N ILE A 338 7.04 0.20 9.01
CA ILE A 338 6.59 -0.89 8.13
C ILE A 338 6.97 -0.60 6.67
N ALA A 339 6.82 0.64 6.19
CA ALA A 339 7.19 1.02 4.83
C ALA A 339 8.69 0.76 4.57
N GLY A 340 9.56 1.21 5.47
CA GLY A 340 11.00 0.93 5.43
C GLY A 340 11.32 -0.57 5.45
N HIS A 341 10.59 -1.33 6.27
CA HIS A 341 10.74 -2.78 6.37
C HIS A 341 10.44 -3.49 5.04
N PHE A 342 9.27 -3.23 4.45
CA PHE A 342 8.88 -3.89 3.20
C PHE A 342 9.83 -3.59 2.05
N PHE A 343 10.29 -2.33 1.92
CA PHE A 343 11.30 -1.97 0.94
C PHE A 343 12.60 -2.76 1.15
N THR A 344 13.08 -2.79 2.38
CA THR A 344 14.37 -3.40 2.72
C THR A 344 14.35 -4.92 2.56
N GLU A 345 13.25 -5.59 2.91
CA GLU A 345 13.11 -7.04 2.75
C GLU A 345 13.14 -7.46 1.27
N GLY A 346 12.54 -6.67 0.38
CA GLY A 346 12.70 -6.87 -1.06
C GLY A 346 14.16 -6.70 -1.49
N LEU A 347 14.80 -5.63 -1.04
CA LEU A 347 16.17 -5.31 -1.43
C LEU A 347 17.21 -6.37 -0.96
N LYS A 348 17.03 -6.94 0.23
CA LYS A 348 17.89 -8.02 0.77
C LYS A 348 17.91 -9.27 -0.10
N ARG A 349 16.85 -9.50 -0.88
CA ARG A 349 16.70 -10.68 -1.75
C ARG A 349 17.28 -10.49 -3.15
N VAL A 350 17.70 -9.26 -3.50
CA VAL A 350 18.30 -8.98 -4.82
C VAL A 350 19.73 -9.48 -4.84
N GLU A 351 20.04 -10.34 -5.82
CA GLU A 351 21.40 -10.85 -6.06
C GLU A 351 22.05 -10.13 -7.26
N GLY A 352 23.34 -9.80 -7.12
CA GLY A 352 24.13 -9.16 -8.17
C GLY A 352 23.75 -7.69 -8.41
N THR A 353 23.62 -7.29 -9.68
CA THR A 353 23.26 -5.93 -10.07
C THR A 353 21.84 -5.61 -9.65
N VAL A 354 21.64 -4.50 -8.95
CA VAL A 354 20.31 -4.04 -8.53
C VAL A 354 19.64 -3.32 -9.69
N THR A 355 18.60 -3.92 -10.23
CA THR A 355 17.71 -3.33 -11.25
C THR A 355 16.29 -3.28 -10.73
N TRP A 356 15.43 -2.48 -11.34
CA TRP A 356 13.99 -2.43 -10.99
C TRP A 356 13.33 -3.79 -11.18
N GLU A 357 13.63 -4.48 -12.27
CA GLU A 357 13.06 -5.81 -12.56
C GLU A 357 13.42 -6.83 -11.48
N LYS A 358 14.72 -6.97 -11.14
CA LYS A 358 15.18 -7.88 -10.10
C LYS A 358 14.59 -7.53 -8.72
N TYR A 359 14.43 -6.25 -8.44
CA TYR A 359 13.82 -5.82 -7.19
C TYR A 359 12.33 -6.20 -7.13
N MET A 360 11.58 -6.01 -8.22
CA MET A 360 10.20 -6.46 -8.32
C MET A 360 10.08 -7.99 -8.24
N ASP A 361 10.97 -8.73 -8.94
CA ASP A 361 11.07 -10.19 -8.82
C ASP A 361 11.33 -10.64 -7.38
N ALA A 362 12.21 -9.93 -6.68
CA ALA A 362 12.54 -10.20 -5.28
C ALA A 362 11.35 -10.00 -4.34
N LEU A 363 10.54 -8.96 -4.54
CA LEU A 363 9.31 -8.74 -3.79
C LEU A 363 8.26 -9.83 -4.05
N GLU A 364 8.18 -10.33 -5.30
CA GLU A 364 7.24 -11.36 -5.72
C GLU A 364 7.72 -12.79 -5.42
N SER A 365 9.00 -12.98 -5.04
CA SER A 365 9.62 -14.30 -4.88
C SER A 365 9.10 -15.08 -3.67
N ALA A 366 8.74 -14.40 -2.58
CA ALA A 366 8.25 -15.01 -1.35
C ALA A 366 7.47 -13.99 -0.51
N PRO A 367 6.53 -14.45 0.34
CA PRO A 367 5.80 -13.59 1.25
C PRO A 367 6.72 -12.76 2.16
N ILE A 368 6.27 -11.56 2.53
CA ILE A 368 6.94 -10.67 3.47
C ILE A 368 6.08 -10.59 4.74
N LYS A 369 6.70 -10.91 5.88
CA LYS A 369 6.05 -10.78 7.18
C LYS A 369 6.08 -9.31 7.61
N ASN A 370 4.92 -8.76 7.97
CA ASN A 370 4.85 -7.47 8.64
C ASN A 370 5.36 -7.63 10.09
N PRO A 371 6.29 -6.78 10.57
CA PRO A 371 6.80 -6.87 11.94
C PRO A 371 5.73 -6.73 13.02
N PHE A 372 4.61 -6.07 12.71
CA PHE A 372 3.47 -5.90 13.62
C PHE A 372 2.27 -6.80 13.29
N GLY A 373 2.52 -7.95 12.69
CA GLY A 373 1.51 -8.97 12.41
C GLY A 373 1.01 -9.00 10.96
N GLY A 374 0.63 -10.20 10.54
CA GLY A 374 0.20 -10.45 9.18
C GLY A 374 1.34 -10.72 8.20
N VAL A 375 0.97 -11.18 7.02
CA VAL A 375 1.90 -11.52 5.94
C VAL A 375 1.32 -11.02 4.62
N ILE A 376 2.16 -10.46 3.75
CA ILE A 376 1.76 -10.04 2.40
C ILE A 376 2.50 -10.89 1.38
N ASP A 377 1.75 -11.42 0.43
CA ASP A 377 2.26 -12.21 -0.69
C ASP A 377 1.92 -11.52 -2.01
N TYR A 378 2.95 -11.08 -2.73
CA TYR A 378 2.82 -10.44 -4.04
C TYR A 378 2.94 -11.41 -5.21
N LYS A 379 3.06 -12.72 -4.91
CA LYS A 379 3.20 -13.75 -5.92
C LYS A 379 2.09 -13.67 -6.97
N ASP A 380 2.43 -14.02 -8.21
CA ASP A 380 1.52 -14.02 -9.36
C ASP A 380 0.93 -12.63 -9.69
N GLY A 381 1.61 -11.55 -9.27
CA GLY A 381 1.20 -10.18 -9.54
C GLY A 381 0.10 -9.64 -8.62
N LYS A 382 -0.19 -10.30 -7.49
CA LYS A 382 -1.18 -9.81 -6.53
C LYS A 382 -0.80 -8.45 -5.96
N ARG A 383 -1.73 -7.51 -5.97
CA ARG A 383 -1.60 -6.16 -5.39
C ARG A 383 -2.85 -5.86 -4.58
N ALA A 384 -2.99 -6.56 -3.46
CA ALA A 384 -4.18 -6.49 -2.62
C ALA A 384 -3.90 -5.90 -1.21
N GLY A 385 -2.64 -5.59 -0.90
CA GLY A 385 -2.23 -5.19 0.44
C GLY A 385 -2.38 -6.32 1.45
N THR A 386 -2.47 -5.97 2.73
CA THR A 386 -2.73 -6.96 3.78
C THR A 386 -4.09 -7.63 3.60
N GLN A 387 -4.15 -8.92 3.95
CA GLN A 387 -5.35 -9.75 3.84
C GLN A 387 -5.88 -10.19 5.21
N GLU A 388 -5.49 -9.49 6.27
CA GLU A 388 -5.92 -9.76 7.63
C GLU A 388 -6.34 -8.45 8.31
N MET A 389 -7.43 -8.49 9.07
CA MET A 389 -7.92 -7.35 9.87
C MET A 389 -8.41 -7.80 11.24
N ASN A 390 -8.25 -6.93 12.22
CA ASN A 390 -8.79 -7.02 13.57
C ASN A 390 -9.87 -5.97 13.82
N LEU A 391 -10.40 -5.94 15.02
CA LEU A 391 -11.35 -4.96 15.50
C LEU A 391 -10.91 -4.43 16.87
N SER A 392 -11.01 -3.14 17.05
CA SER A 392 -10.86 -2.46 18.33
C SER A 392 -11.99 -1.48 18.55
N LYS A 393 -12.14 -0.97 19.77
CA LYS A 393 -13.11 0.09 20.07
C LYS A 393 -12.49 1.18 20.93
N VAL A 394 -13.03 2.37 20.84
CA VAL A 394 -12.64 3.49 21.69
C VAL A 394 -12.96 3.15 23.16
N GLY A 395 -11.98 3.36 24.02
CA GLY A 395 -12.10 3.10 25.45
C GLY A 395 -10.89 3.62 26.21
N LEU A 396 -10.73 3.21 27.45
CA LEU A 396 -9.57 3.57 28.27
C LEU A 396 -8.51 2.49 28.21
N VAL A 397 -7.29 2.88 27.83
CA VAL A 397 -6.09 2.05 27.88
C VAL A 397 -5.14 2.75 28.88
N ASN A 398 -4.81 2.08 29.97
CA ASN A 398 -3.99 2.67 31.07
C ASN A 398 -4.52 4.03 31.56
N ASN A 399 -5.83 4.16 31.73
CA ASN A 399 -6.55 5.38 32.13
C ASN A 399 -6.46 6.56 31.14
N ALA A 400 -6.00 6.34 29.91
CA ALA A 400 -6.03 7.31 28.83
C ALA A 400 -6.95 6.85 27.70
N ALA A 401 -7.50 7.80 26.94
CA ALA A 401 -8.29 7.46 25.74
C ALA A 401 -7.43 6.70 24.73
N GLY A 402 -7.94 5.57 24.26
CA GLY A 402 -7.23 4.68 23.35
C GLY A 402 -8.17 3.76 22.61
N TRP A 403 -7.61 2.76 21.95
CA TRP A 403 -8.34 1.71 21.25
C TRP A 403 -8.14 0.38 21.98
N VAL A 404 -9.22 -0.15 22.53
CA VAL A 404 -9.23 -1.42 23.26
C VAL A 404 -9.48 -2.55 22.27
N PRO A 405 -8.61 -3.57 22.19
CA PRO A 405 -8.84 -4.71 21.31
C PRO A 405 -10.16 -5.41 21.59
N VAL A 406 -10.90 -5.75 20.54
CA VAL A 406 -12.12 -6.57 20.57
C VAL A 406 -11.83 -7.98 20.07
N ASP A 407 -11.09 -8.07 18.96
CA ASP A 407 -10.56 -9.36 18.46
C ASP A 407 -9.16 -9.18 17.84
N GLY A 408 -8.48 -10.30 17.56
CA GLY A 408 -7.18 -10.34 16.89
C GLY A 408 -7.32 -10.34 15.35
N LEU A 409 -6.18 -10.40 14.67
CA LEU A 409 -6.15 -10.50 13.20
C LEU A 409 -6.90 -11.76 12.73
N LYS A 410 -7.78 -11.56 11.78
CA LYS A 410 -8.53 -12.61 11.07
C LYS A 410 -8.38 -12.39 9.58
N SER A 411 -8.28 -13.47 8.82
CA SER A 411 -8.29 -13.42 7.36
C SER A 411 -9.53 -12.67 6.85
N MET A 412 -9.33 -11.80 5.86
CA MET A 412 -10.43 -11.08 5.19
C MET A 412 -11.44 -12.04 4.57
N ASP A 413 -11.02 -13.22 4.08
CA ASP A 413 -11.94 -14.22 3.57
C ASP A 413 -12.89 -14.73 4.66
N VAL A 414 -12.37 -15.01 5.85
CA VAL A 414 -13.19 -15.39 7.03
C VAL A 414 -14.15 -14.25 7.40
N LEU A 415 -13.67 -13.01 7.44
CA LEU A 415 -14.49 -11.83 7.76
C LEU A 415 -15.59 -11.59 6.72
N LEU A 416 -15.33 -11.91 5.46
CA LEU A 416 -16.29 -11.78 4.36
C LEU A 416 -17.21 -13.00 4.19
N GLY A 417 -16.97 -14.09 4.93
CA GLY A 417 -17.76 -15.30 4.86
C GLY A 417 -17.47 -16.15 3.62
N LYS A 418 -16.23 -16.14 3.15
CA LYS A 418 -15.74 -16.91 2.00
C LYS A 418 -15.03 -18.19 2.44
#